data_0a77374583632a2ad67653f9f99106ad
#
_entry.id   0a77374583632a2ad67653f9f99106ad
#
_cell.length_a   1.000
_cell.length_b   1.000
_cell.length_c   1.000
_cell.angle_alpha   90.00
_cell.angle_beta   90.00
_cell.angle_gamma   90.00
#
_symmetry.space_group_name_H-M   'P 1'
#
loop_
_entity.id
_entity.type
_entity.pdbx_description
1 polymer ?
#
loop_
_entity_poly.entity_id
_entity_poly.type
_entity_poly.pdbx_seq_one_letter_code
_entity_poly.pdbx_strand_id
1 'polypeptide(L)'
;MAECRLIRGGEGFRGKQGLDYFAGISAESTGSKAICMHLLEMPPGASAKPHYHESHETAIFVLEGVAEMRHGSNLEHVMVTGAGDFVYIPAGVPHQPYNPSDGIVRAVIARTDPNEQESVVLLDMQDTPRPS
;
A
#
# COMPACT_ATOMS: atom_id res chain seq x y z
N MET A 1 -17.05 2.40 -27.51
CA MET A 1 -15.66 1.90 -27.57
C MET A 1 -14.88 2.43 -26.40
N ALA A 2 -14.07 1.59 -25.83
CA ALA A 2 -13.21 2.01 -24.72
C ALA A 2 -12.06 2.88 -25.24
N GLU A 3 -11.67 3.86 -24.46
CA GLU A 3 -10.59 4.79 -24.81
C GLU A 3 -9.55 4.83 -23.71
N CYS A 4 -8.33 5.21 -24.07
CA CYS A 4 -7.30 5.49 -23.08
C CYS A 4 -7.72 6.69 -22.24
N ARG A 5 -7.38 6.66 -20.96
CA ARG A 5 -7.74 7.72 -20.03
C ARG A 5 -6.53 8.28 -19.33
N LEU A 6 -6.56 9.58 -19.09
CA LEU A 6 -5.56 10.28 -18.30
C LEU A 6 -6.21 10.76 -17.02
N ILE A 7 -5.62 10.37 -15.88
CA ILE A 7 -6.05 10.84 -14.56
C ILE A 7 -4.93 11.73 -14.03
N ARG A 8 -5.27 12.96 -13.65
CA ARG A 8 -4.31 13.92 -13.10
C ARG A 8 -4.56 14.09 -11.62
N GLY A 9 -3.64 13.61 -10.79
CA GLY A 9 -3.67 13.85 -9.36
C GLY A 9 -5.00 13.54 -8.68
N GLY A 10 -5.23 12.30 -8.33
CA GLY A 10 -6.47 11.91 -7.67
C GLY A 10 -6.64 12.52 -6.29
N GLU A 11 -7.86 12.50 -5.77
CA GLU A 11 -8.15 12.94 -4.42
C GLU A 11 -7.56 11.96 -3.41
N GLY A 12 -7.12 12.51 -2.28
CA GLY A 12 -6.63 11.70 -1.19
C GLY A 12 -7.76 10.97 -0.46
N PHE A 13 -7.49 9.77 -0.02
CA PHE A 13 -8.39 9.02 0.85
C PHE A 13 -7.59 8.21 1.85
N ARG A 14 -8.22 7.94 3.01
CA ARG A 14 -7.58 7.09 4.00
C ARG A 14 -8.02 5.64 3.77
N GLY A 15 -7.05 4.76 3.54
CA GLY A 15 -7.33 3.34 3.41
C GLY A 15 -7.75 2.73 4.75
N LYS A 16 -8.37 1.56 4.69
CA LYS A 16 -8.82 0.82 5.88
C LYS A 16 -7.66 0.49 6.82
N GLN A 17 -6.47 0.30 6.28
CA GLN A 17 -5.25 0.02 7.04
C GLN A 17 -4.64 1.26 7.70
N GLY A 18 -5.19 2.46 7.47
CA GLY A 18 -4.81 3.68 8.18
C GLY A 18 -3.76 4.55 7.49
N LEU A 19 -3.43 4.28 6.24
CA LEU A 19 -2.49 5.10 5.47
C LEU A 19 -3.23 6.04 4.51
N ASP A 20 -2.54 7.09 4.07
CA ASP A 20 -3.09 8.06 3.13
C ASP A 20 -2.73 7.67 1.70
N TYR A 21 -3.75 7.55 0.87
CA TYR A 21 -3.63 7.20 -0.54
C TYR A 21 -4.17 8.33 -1.41
N PHE A 22 -3.62 8.43 -2.60
CA PHE A 22 -4.12 9.36 -3.63
C PHE A 22 -4.55 8.52 -4.82
N ALA A 23 -5.83 8.56 -5.12
CA ALA A 23 -6.43 7.72 -6.16
C ALA A 23 -5.88 8.09 -7.54
N GLY A 24 -5.55 7.09 -8.30
CA GLY A 24 -5.16 7.22 -9.70
C GLY A 24 -6.13 6.42 -10.56
N ILE A 25 -5.74 5.18 -10.87
CA ILE A 25 -6.52 4.30 -11.74
C ILE A 25 -7.30 3.32 -10.87
N SER A 26 -8.61 3.27 -11.09
CA SER A 26 -9.51 2.36 -10.39
C SER A 26 -10.80 2.19 -11.19
N ALA A 27 -11.68 1.31 -10.73
CA ALA A 27 -13.01 1.20 -11.33
C ALA A 27 -13.76 2.52 -11.24
N GLU A 28 -13.59 3.24 -10.14
CA GLU A 28 -14.27 4.50 -9.88
C GLU A 28 -13.80 5.61 -10.82
N SER A 29 -12.51 5.68 -11.13
CA SER A 29 -11.96 6.74 -11.97
C SER A 29 -11.97 6.42 -13.46
N THR A 30 -11.71 5.19 -13.83
CA THR A 30 -11.52 4.81 -15.24
C THR A 30 -12.40 3.69 -15.72
N GLY A 31 -13.14 3.04 -14.81
CA GLY A 31 -13.90 1.83 -15.17
C GLY A 31 -13.01 0.61 -15.33
N SER A 32 -11.81 0.60 -14.74
CA SER A 32 -10.92 -0.55 -14.82
C SER A 32 -11.60 -1.78 -14.24
N LYS A 33 -11.28 -2.94 -14.81
CA LYS A 33 -11.98 -4.18 -14.45
C LYS A 33 -11.16 -5.10 -13.57
N ALA A 34 -9.83 -4.93 -13.56
CA ALA A 34 -8.95 -5.88 -12.89
C ALA A 34 -7.82 -5.24 -12.10
N ILE A 35 -7.55 -3.96 -12.29
CA ILE A 35 -6.41 -3.31 -11.66
C ILE A 35 -6.80 -1.97 -11.03
N CYS A 36 -6.03 -1.59 -10.00
CA CYS A 36 -5.99 -0.21 -9.51
C CYS A 36 -4.54 0.21 -9.33
N MET A 37 -4.30 1.51 -9.36
CA MET A 37 -2.98 2.09 -9.10
C MET A 37 -3.16 3.39 -8.35
N HIS A 38 -2.46 3.52 -7.23
CA HIS A 38 -2.55 4.67 -6.33
C HIS A 38 -1.18 5.15 -5.94
N LEU A 39 -1.11 6.39 -5.50
CA LEU A 39 0.06 6.92 -4.82
C LEU A 39 -0.17 6.80 -3.31
N LEU A 40 0.85 6.33 -2.60
CA LEU A 40 0.86 6.25 -1.15
C LEU A 40 1.84 7.28 -0.59
N GLU A 41 1.43 7.99 0.46
CA GLU A 41 2.34 8.85 1.23
C GLU A 41 2.32 8.42 2.69
N MET A 42 3.51 8.22 3.25
CA MET A 42 3.67 7.93 4.68
C MET A 42 4.53 9.03 5.32
N PRO A 43 3.93 9.90 6.12
CA PRO A 43 4.72 10.88 6.88
C PRO A 43 5.65 10.18 7.89
N PRO A 44 6.65 10.90 8.44
CA PRO A 44 7.50 10.33 9.48
C PRO A 44 6.69 9.73 10.62
N GLY A 45 7.04 8.53 11.03
CA GLY A 45 6.37 7.84 12.12
C GLY A 45 5.05 7.15 11.77
N ALA A 46 4.56 7.30 10.54
CA ALA A 46 3.31 6.66 10.13
C ALA A 46 3.45 5.14 10.09
N SER A 47 2.39 4.45 10.45
CA SER A 47 2.36 3.00 10.48
C SER A 47 0.96 2.53 10.07
N ALA A 48 0.90 1.55 9.19
CA ALA A 48 -0.36 0.90 8.86
C ALA A 48 -0.76 -0.05 9.98
N LYS A 49 -2.05 -0.35 10.05
CA LYS A 49 -2.53 -1.44 10.89
C LYS A 49 -2.12 -2.77 10.26
N PRO A 50 -1.79 -3.79 11.07
CA PRO A 50 -1.52 -5.12 10.52
C PRO A 50 -2.73 -5.61 9.73
N HIS A 51 -2.49 -6.11 8.52
CA HIS A 51 -3.58 -6.53 7.63
C HIS A 51 -3.07 -7.49 6.55
N TYR A 52 -4.02 -8.08 5.83
CA TYR A 52 -3.71 -8.80 4.59
C TYR A 52 -4.80 -8.51 3.55
N HIS A 53 -4.46 -8.79 2.31
CA HIS A 53 -5.41 -8.68 1.18
C HIS A 53 -5.87 -10.08 0.82
N GLU A 54 -7.17 -10.28 0.85
CA GLU A 54 -7.75 -11.63 0.83
C GLU A 54 -7.50 -12.37 -0.48
N SER A 55 -7.66 -11.68 -1.61
CA SER A 55 -7.68 -12.36 -2.90
C SER A 55 -6.89 -11.67 -4.00
N HIS A 56 -6.15 -10.60 -3.71
CA HIS A 56 -5.38 -9.91 -4.75
C HIS A 56 -3.90 -9.76 -4.40
N GLU A 57 -3.11 -9.52 -5.42
CA GLU A 57 -1.68 -9.28 -5.30
C GLU A 57 -1.41 -7.78 -5.30
N THR A 58 -0.31 -7.38 -4.67
CA THR A 58 0.12 -5.99 -4.61
C THR A 58 1.55 -5.87 -5.11
N ALA A 59 1.79 -4.88 -5.96
CA ALA A 59 3.12 -4.48 -6.40
C ALA A 59 3.34 -3.03 -5.98
N ILE A 60 4.51 -2.74 -5.43
CA ILE A 60 4.86 -1.41 -4.93
C ILE A 60 6.18 -0.99 -5.54
N PHE A 61 6.28 0.27 -5.99
CA PHE A 61 7.54 0.88 -6.37
C PHE A 61 7.79 2.08 -5.49
N VAL A 62 8.91 2.09 -4.76
CA VAL A 62 9.25 3.18 -3.84
C VAL A 62 9.87 4.32 -4.62
N LEU A 63 9.24 5.49 -4.56
CA LEU A 63 9.70 6.69 -5.25
C LEU A 63 10.67 7.50 -4.41
N GLU A 64 10.43 7.58 -3.11
CA GLU A 64 11.14 8.48 -2.22
C GLU A 64 11.13 7.94 -0.79
N GLY A 65 12.24 8.10 -0.08
CA GLY A 65 12.33 7.79 1.34
C GLY A 65 12.72 6.35 1.63
N VAL A 66 12.76 6.02 2.91
CA VAL A 66 13.10 4.69 3.41
C VAL A 66 11.95 4.22 4.30
N ALA A 67 11.42 3.06 3.99
CA ALA A 67 10.33 2.45 4.74
C ALA A 67 10.73 1.05 5.19
N GLU A 68 10.02 0.54 6.17
CA GLU A 68 10.16 -0.85 6.60
C GLU A 68 8.80 -1.52 6.55
N MET A 69 8.82 -2.83 6.42
CA MET A 69 7.58 -3.61 6.43
C MET A 69 7.80 -4.90 7.19
N ARG A 70 6.93 -5.16 8.16
CA ARG A 70 6.86 -6.46 8.80
C ARG A 70 5.91 -7.33 8.00
N HIS A 71 6.24 -8.61 7.85
CA HIS A 71 5.40 -9.52 7.09
C HIS A 71 5.56 -10.97 7.56
N GLY A 72 4.64 -11.81 7.13
CA GLY A 72 4.57 -13.20 7.54
C GLY A 72 3.38 -13.45 8.46
N SER A 73 3.10 -14.72 8.76
CA SER A 73 1.93 -15.11 9.53
C SER A 73 1.87 -14.46 10.92
N ASN A 74 3.03 -14.21 11.52
CA ASN A 74 3.15 -13.56 12.83
C ASN A 74 3.92 -12.25 12.74
N LEU A 75 4.05 -11.67 11.55
CA LEU A 75 4.83 -10.46 11.29
C LEU A 75 6.29 -10.63 11.74
N GLU A 76 6.84 -11.82 11.58
CA GLU A 76 8.16 -12.19 12.09
C GLU A 76 9.30 -11.71 11.20
N HIS A 77 9.01 -11.40 9.94
CA HIS A 77 10.03 -10.92 9.00
C HIS A 77 10.00 -9.40 8.90
N VAL A 78 11.16 -8.80 8.65
CA VAL A 78 11.29 -7.35 8.45
C VAL A 78 12.04 -7.13 7.15
N MET A 79 11.49 -6.28 6.27
CA MET A 79 12.23 -5.81 5.09
C MET A 79 12.39 -4.30 5.16
N VAL A 80 13.53 -3.81 4.69
CA VAL A 80 13.84 -2.40 4.59
C VAL A 80 13.87 -2.04 3.11
N THR A 81 13.15 -1.00 2.73
CA THR A 81 13.03 -0.57 1.34
C THR A 81 13.43 0.88 1.18
N GLY A 82 13.99 1.22 0.03
CA GLY A 82 14.37 2.57 -0.32
C GLY A 82 13.96 2.94 -1.73
N ALA A 83 14.20 4.18 -2.11
CA ALA A 83 13.86 4.68 -3.45
C ALA A 83 14.47 3.78 -4.53
N GLY A 84 13.64 3.39 -5.49
CA GLY A 84 14.05 2.50 -6.58
C GLY A 84 13.75 1.02 -6.33
N ASP A 85 13.30 0.65 -5.14
CA ASP A 85 13.01 -0.75 -4.82
C ASP A 85 11.59 -1.13 -5.23
N PHE A 86 11.45 -2.40 -5.62
CA PHE A 86 10.15 -3.02 -5.91
C PHE A 86 9.80 -3.98 -4.78
N VAL A 87 8.54 -3.95 -4.34
CA VAL A 87 8.04 -4.87 -3.33
C VAL A 87 6.84 -5.62 -3.88
N TYR A 88 6.80 -6.91 -3.65
CA TYR A 88 5.68 -7.77 -4.03
C TYR A 88 5.03 -8.35 -2.79
N ILE A 89 3.70 -8.25 -2.70
CA ILE A 89 2.94 -8.82 -1.59
C ILE A 89 1.92 -9.81 -2.16
N PRO A 90 2.08 -11.11 -1.88
CA PRO A 90 1.11 -12.11 -2.32
C PRO A 90 -0.22 -11.96 -1.59
N ALA A 91 -1.27 -12.49 -2.18
CA ALA A 91 -2.56 -12.56 -1.52
C ALA A 91 -2.46 -13.37 -0.21
N GLY A 92 -3.18 -12.94 0.81
CA GLY A 92 -3.27 -13.66 2.07
C GLY A 92 -2.10 -13.50 3.04
N VAL A 93 -1.05 -12.78 2.67
CA VAL A 93 0.12 -12.62 3.53
C VAL A 93 -0.05 -11.41 4.44
N PRO A 94 -0.05 -11.61 5.78
CA PRO A 94 -0.09 -10.50 6.71
C PRO A 94 1.11 -9.57 6.57
N HIS A 95 0.87 -8.27 6.63
CA HIS A 95 1.94 -7.29 6.53
C HIS A 95 1.56 -6.00 7.25
N GLN A 96 2.59 -5.23 7.60
CA GLN A 96 2.45 -3.94 8.30
C GLN A 96 3.58 -3.03 7.84
N PRO A 97 3.34 -2.14 6.87
CA PRO A 97 4.32 -1.14 6.48
C PRO A 97 4.36 0.02 7.47
N TYR A 98 5.53 0.61 7.65
CA TYR A 98 5.71 1.77 8.51
C TYR A 98 6.91 2.60 8.06
N ASN A 99 6.92 3.86 8.49
CA ASN A 99 8.00 4.80 8.17
C ASN A 99 8.76 5.17 9.45
N PRO A 100 9.92 4.53 9.72
CA PRO A 100 10.71 4.85 10.91
C PRO A 100 11.61 6.08 10.72
N SER A 101 11.63 6.68 9.55
CA SER A 101 12.56 7.76 9.21
C SER A 101 12.00 9.14 9.56
N ASP A 102 12.86 10.16 9.41
CA ASP A 102 12.49 11.56 9.60
C ASP A 102 11.87 12.19 8.34
N GLY A 103 11.93 11.51 7.22
CA GLY A 103 11.44 12.01 5.95
C GLY A 103 10.14 11.34 5.51
N ILE A 104 9.52 11.90 4.49
CA ILE A 104 8.33 11.31 3.89
C ILE A 104 8.72 10.10 3.04
N VAL A 105 7.84 9.11 3.00
CA VAL A 105 7.93 7.99 2.06
C VAL A 105 6.83 8.13 1.03
N ARG A 106 7.19 8.01 -0.23
CA ARG A 106 6.24 7.99 -1.34
C ARG A 106 6.42 6.74 -2.17
N ALA A 107 5.32 6.14 -2.55
CA ALA A 107 5.34 4.90 -3.32
C ALA A 107 4.14 4.82 -4.24
N VAL A 108 4.33 4.14 -5.37
CA VAL A 108 3.23 3.76 -6.26
C VAL A 108 2.80 2.35 -5.91
N ILE A 109 1.50 2.16 -5.77
CA ILE A 109 0.93 0.85 -5.42
C ILE A 109 -0.01 0.42 -6.53
N ALA A 110 0.20 -0.78 -7.05
CA ALA A 110 -0.68 -1.40 -8.03
C ALA A 110 -1.22 -2.71 -7.47
N ARG A 111 -2.51 -2.98 -7.68
CA ARG A 111 -3.17 -4.19 -7.18
C ARG A 111 -4.02 -4.82 -8.26
N THR A 112 -4.21 -6.12 -8.14
CA THR A 112 -5.11 -6.87 -9.03
C THR A 112 -6.56 -6.83 -8.51
N ASP A 113 -6.98 -5.65 -8.10
CA ASP A 113 -8.33 -5.34 -7.64
C ASP A 113 -8.68 -3.96 -8.21
N PRO A 114 -9.84 -3.78 -8.84
CA PRO A 114 -10.15 -2.50 -9.49
C PRO A 114 -10.68 -1.43 -8.53
N ASN A 115 -10.98 -1.76 -7.29
CA ASN A 115 -11.64 -0.83 -6.38
C ASN A 115 -10.63 -0.02 -5.57
N GLU A 116 -10.94 1.26 -5.32
CA GLU A 116 -10.09 2.12 -4.49
C GLU A 116 -9.97 1.58 -3.07
N GLN A 117 -11.08 1.14 -2.51
CA GLN A 117 -11.13 0.49 -1.22
C GLN A 117 -11.15 -1.02 -1.45
N GLU A 118 -9.97 -1.57 -1.69
CA GLU A 118 -9.79 -2.97 -2.00
C GLU A 118 -10.15 -3.88 -0.81
N SER A 119 -10.17 -5.18 -1.06
CA SER A 119 -10.46 -6.18 -0.04
C SER A 119 -9.32 -6.24 0.98
N VAL A 120 -9.50 -5.57 2.11
CA VAL A 120 -8.54 -5.53 3.20
C VAL A 120 -9.14 -6.20 4.42
N VAL A 121 -8.40 -7.13 5.01
CA VAL A 121 -8.78 -7.76 6.28
C VAL A 121 -7.81 -7.28 7.34
N LEU A 122 -8.33 -6.54 8.32
CA LEU A 122 -7.53 -6.08 9.44
C LEU A 122 -7.34 -7.23 10.42
N LEU A 123 -6.12 -7.35 10.94
CA LEU A 123 -5.80 -8.40 11.90
C LEU A 123 -6.02 -7.90 13.32
N ASP A 124 -6.57 -8.76 14.16
CA ASP A 124 -6.71 -8.50 15.59
C ASP A 124 -5.41 -8.86 16.28
N MET A 125 -4.40 -8.05 16.05
CA MET A 125 -3.06 -8.21 16.60
C MET A 125 -2.63 -6.89 17.21
N GLN A 126 -1.83 -6.97 18.26
CA GLN A 126 -1.19 -5.76 18.77
C GLN A 126 -0.13 -5.31 17.76
N ASP A 127 0.00 -3.99 17.61
CA ASP A 127 1.06 -3.45 16.79
C ASP A 127 2.41 -3.92 17.31
N THR A 128 3.21 -4.46 16.41
CA THR A 128 4.56 -4.89 16.77
C THR A 128 5.42 -3.64 16.97
N PRO A 129 6.20 -3.56 18.08
CA PRO A 129 7.10 -2.43 18.25
C PRO A 129 8.06 -2.33 17.08
N ARG A 130 8.32 -1.09 16.63
CA ARG A 130 9.29 -0.87 15.57
C ARG A 130 10.68 -1.21 16.05
N PRO A 131 11.53 -1.74 15.17
CA PRO A 131 12.95 -1.89 15.50
C PRO A 131 13.54 -0.52 15.83
N SER A 132 14.25 -0.47 16.90
CA SER A 132 14.92 0.77 17.33
C SER A 132 16.24 0.94 16.59
#